data_4294141c91d95f4da582b8ccbbfeb7fb
#
_entry.id   4294141c91d95f4da582b8ccbbfeb7fb
#
_cell.length_a   1.000
_cell.length_b   1.000
_cell.length_c   1.000
_cell.angle_alpha   90.00
_cell.angle_beta   90.00
_cell.angle_gamma   90.00
#
_symmetry.space_group_name_H-M   'P 1'
#
loop_
_entity.id
_entity.type
_entity.pdbx_description
1 polymer ?
#
loop_
_entity_poly.entity_id
_entity_poly.type
_entity_poly.pdbx_seq_one_letter_code
_entity_poly.pdbx_strand_id
1 'polypeptide(L)'
;MPKKKLLESINELWNNQYTYFILIGFIVGICTGFSNVIFHFFYSKITSLFLDPLSEKNMVIFGTLIGGLILFFMTYISKKNDILGYRFHNFIHTVSQGSGIITIKETILKAGSQIVSLGFGGSVGQEGPMAQLGGSIGSIIGQKIRIKKSDLKIFIACGIAGAIAATFNAPITGVLFVEEVTLLRNIKIRSFLPVVISAATATVVAGFYSGESNIFYTIDFLLLSYNELLIYALMGLVIGLMSSLFTKMHFYIENKFEDIFPETRIRPIVGGLLLGLIAFIPFGIGLEILGNGYSAIQKALSSEYTLWIAFGILILKPVATSITLSSGWPGGIFAPAIFMGAVCGFLFGYGVENLFFIDLIYPGELSTSYSIVGMGTFLAAMTQAPLTSIFFTFELTQTYQAVLPVMISSVIGTSIYRLIIGRSFESCYLKKENIEIVQNEESNILSNIKVSDIMRKDVVTIPEKMTLGKFIEFLPTTQLTTFPLIDEDDNLSGIISVQDYRGWVLEEDLKEVIIMKDLASTQVNTVTPEESMLEVLKHWDKGDMLPVVSKTGSLKIVGILARRDALIAYNKALNDDTS
;
A
#
# COMPACT_ATOMS: atom_id res chain seq x y z
N MET A 1 25.97 -39.33 23.90
CA MET A 1 26.29 -37.95 24.36
C MET A 1 26.12 -36.84 23.31
N PRO A 2 26.30 -37.00 21.99
CA PRO A 2 26.16 -35.85 21.07
C PRO A 2 24.74 -35.34 20.89
N LYS A 3 23.69 -36.19 20.92
CA LYS A 3 22.30 -35.75 20.69
C LYS A 3 21.74 -34.81 21.77
N LYS A 4 22.15 -35.00 23.06
CA LYS A 4 21.65 -34.18 24.17
C LYS A 4 22.27 -32.75 24.14
N LYS A 5 23.58 -32.66 23.84
CA LYS A 5 24.25 -31.37 23.64
C LYS A 5 23.72 -30.61 22.43
N LEU A 6 23.40 -31.32 21.34
CA LEU A 6 22.79 -30.71 20.16
C LEU A 6 21.38 -30.17 20.44
N LEU A 7 20.57 -30.91 21.22
CA LEU A 7 19.24 -30.47 21.66
C LEU A 7 19.30 -29.30 22.65
N GLU A 8 20.29 -29.28 23.55
CA GLU A 8 20.52 -28.16 24.46
C GLU A 8 20.99 -26.90 23.69
N SER A 9 21.91 -27.02 22.74
CA SER A 9 22.32 -25.93 21.87
C SER A 9 21.18 -25.41 20.97
N ILE A 10 20.34 -26.29 20.45
CA ILE A 10 19.14 -25.91 19.68
C ILE A 10 18.13 -25.18 20.59
N ASN A 11 17.94 -25.60 21.83
CA ASN A 11 17.08 -24.92 22.79
C ASN A 11 17.64 -23.53 23.22
N GLU A 12 18.95 -23.40 23.37
CA GLU A 12 19.58 -22.10 23.62
C GLU A 12 19.46 -21.15 22.43
N LEU A 13 19.64 -21.65 21.20
CA LEU A 13 19.41 -20.89 19.96
C LEU A 13 17.93 -20.47 19.82
N TRP A 14 17.02 -21.34 20.20
CA TRP A 14 15.58 -21.10 20.15
C TRP A 14 15.10 -20.11 21.21
N ASN A 15 15.78 -20.04 22.36
CA ASN A 15 15.53 -19.07 23.42
C ASN A 15 16.09 -17.67 23.13
N ASN A 16 17.02 -17.54 22.19
CA ASN A 16 17.50 -16.24 21.75
C ASN A 16 16.57 -15.69 20.66
N GLN A 17 15.75 -14.72 21.03
CA GLN A 17 14.73 -14.11 20.17
C GLN A 17 15.25 -13.69 18.78
N TYR A 18 16.51 -13.21 18.71
CA TYR A 18 17.14 -12.82 17.44
C TYR A 18 17.43 -14.02 16.54
N THR A 19 18.01 -15.08 17.08
CA THR A 19 18.35 -16.30 16.32
C THR A 19 17.09 -16.99 15.80
N TYR A 20 16.03 -16.98 16.59
CA TYR A 20 14.71 -17.50 16.22
C TYR A 20 14.17 -16.79 14.97
N PHE A 21 14.14 -15.44 14.95
CA PHE A 21 13.65 -14.68 13.81
C PHE A 21 14.51 -14.84 12.56
N ILE A 22 15.84 -15.00 12.71
CA ILE A 22 16.76 -15.28 11.61
C ILE A 22 16.42 -16.63 10.94
N LEU A 23 16.27 -17.70 11.75
CA LEU A 23 15.90 -19.02 11.25
C LEU A 23 14.55 -19.01 10.53
N ILE A 24 13.60 -18.25 11.04
CA ILE A 24 12.31 -18.06 10.39
C ILE A 24 12.45 -17.34 9.06
N GLY A 25 13.20 -16.25 9.00
CA GLY A 25 13.49 -15.55 7.75
C GLY A 25 14.03 -16.52 6.70
N PHE A 26 14.93 -17.39 7.08
CA PHE A 26 15.49 -18.43 6.21
C PHE A 26 14.44 -19.42 5.72
N ILE A 27 13.60 -19.96 6.62
CA ILE A 27 12.52 -20.92 6.28
C ILE A 27 11.48 -20.25 5.36
N VAL A 28 11.04 -19.05 5.70
CA VAL A 28 10.09 -18.29 4.88
C VAL A 28 10.69 -18.00 3.50
N GLY A 29 11.99 -17.61 3.44
CA GLY A 29 12.71 -17.37 2.20
C GLY A 29 12.76 -18.61 1.30
N ILE A 30 13.05 -19.80 1.85
CA ILE A 30 13.01 -21.05 1.09
C ILE A 30 11.59 -21.30 0.52
N CYS A 31 10.56 -21.20 1.36
CA CYS A 31 9.19 -21.47 0.94
C CYS A 31 8.72 -20.48 -0.14
N THR A 32 9.06 -19.20 -0.01
CA THR A 32 8.71 -18.18 -1.00
C THR A 32 9.49 -18.33 -2.30
N GLY A 33 10.79 -18.66 -2.25
CA GLY A 33 11.58 -18.98 -3.41
C GLY A 33 11.02 -20.15 -4.22
N PHE A 34 10.66 -21.27 -3.56
CA PHE A 34 10.00 -22.40 -4.21
C PHE A 34 8.63 -22.02 -4.80
N SER A 35 7.84 -21.22 -4.07
CA SER A 35 6.54 -20.78 -4.58
C SER A 35 6.66 -19.91 -5.82
N ASN A 36 7.70 -19.10 -5.90
CA ASN A 36 8.05 -18.32 -7.09
C ASN A 36 8.35 -19.23 -8.29
N VAL A 37 9.20 -20.24 -8.10
CA VAL A 37 9.51 -21.23 -9.15
C VAL A 37 8.25 -21.93 -9.67
N ILE A 38 7.38 -22.38 -8.77
CA ILE A 38 6.12 -23.04 -9.13
C ILE A 38 5.22 -22.08 -9.92
N PHE A 39 5.08 -20.84 -9.45
CA PHE A 39 4.27 -19.82 -10.13
C PHE A 39 4.79 -19.57 -11.57
N HIS A 40 6.09 -19.35 -11.71
CA HIS A 40 6.72 -19.13 -13.02
C HIS A 40 6.61 -20.32 -13.95
N PHE A 41 6.73 -21.54 -13.42
CA PHE A 41 6.57 -22.76 -14.23
C PHE A 41 5.17 -22.84 -14.88
N PHE A 42 4.11 -22.63 -14.10
CA PHE A 42 2.74 -22.65 -14.64
C PHE A 42 2.47 -21.45 -15.54
N TYR A 43 2.91 -20.26 -15.14
CA TYR A 43 2.77 -19.05 -15.93
C TYR A 43 3.44 -19.19 -17.30
N SER A 44 4.71 -19.58 -17.35
CA SER A 44 5.47 -19.71 -18.60
C SER A 44 4.86 -20.76 -19.54
N LYS A 45 4.38 -21.87 -18.98
CA LYS A 45 3.76 -22.94 -19.76
C LYS A 45 2.44 -22.49 -20.43
N ILE A 46 1.64 -21.69 -19.76
CA ILE A 46 0.40 -21.14 -20.34
C ILE A 46 0.75 -20.06 -21.38
N THR A 47 1.67 -19.17 -21.04
CA THR A 47 2.10 -18.08 -21.93
C THR A 47 2.67 -18.62 -23.24
N SER A 48 3.50 -19.68 -23.19
CA SER A 48 4.07 -20.30 -24.39
C SER A 48 3.02 -20.92 -25.31
N LEU A 49 1.88 -21.37 -24.77
CA LEU A 49 0.80 -21.93 -25.58
C LEU A 49 -0.04 -20.88 -26.32
N PHE A 50 -0.25 -19.71 -25.70
CA PHE A 50 -1.24 -18.74 -26.18
C PHE A 50 -0.66 -17.39 -26.62
N LEU A 51 0.51 -17.00 -26.09
CA LEU A 51 1.12 -15.68 -26.31
C LEU A 51 2.49 -15.75 -27.00
N ASP A 52 2.97 -16.95 -27.36
CA ASP A 52 4.23 -17.06 -28.09
C ASP A 52 4.16 -16.23 -29.40
N PRO A 53 5.20 -15.44 -29.74
CA PRO A 53 5.25 -14.65 -30.98
C PRO A 53 5.03 -15.46 -32.26
N LEU A 54 5.22 -16.76 -32.22
CA LEU A 54 4.95 -17.71 -33.33
C LEU A 54 3.48 -18.13 -33.39
N SER A 55 2.67 -17.85 -32.37
CA SER A 55 1.23 -18.19 -32.39
C SER A 55 0.47 -17.26 -33.32
N GLU A 56 -0.45 -17.83 -34.12
CA GLU A 56 -1.35 -17.01 -34.94
C GLU A 56 -2.19 -16.07 -34.07
N LYS A 57 -2.46 -14.83 -34.54
CA LYS A 57 -3.28 -13.84 -33.83
C LYS A 57 -4.63 -14.40 -33.36
N ASN A 58 -5.20 -15.34 -34.09
CA ASN A 58 -6.42 -16.04 -33.71
C ASN A 58 -6.27 -16.84 -32.40
N MET A 59 -5.11 -17.44 -32.15
CA MET A 59 -4.84 -18.17 -30.90
C MET A 59 -4.84 -17.24 -29.69
N VAL A 60 -4.36 -16.01 -29.84
CA VAL A 60 -4.32 -15.02 -28.75
C VAL A 60 -5.75 -14.64 -28.33
N ILE A 61 -6.67 -14.43 -29.28
CA ILE A 61 -8.09 -14.14 -28.96
C ILE A 61 -8.73 -15.32 -28.24
N PHE A 62 -8.54 -16.53 -28.74
CA PHE A 62 -9.05 -17.71 -28.06
C PHE A 62 -8.45 -17.83 -26.65
N GLY A 63 -7.16 -17.55 -26.52
CA GLY A 63 -6.48 -17.53 -25.23
C GLY A 63 -7.13 -16.55 -24.24
N THR A 64 -7.27 -15.28 -24.62
CA THR A 64 -7.88 -14.26 -23.75
C THR A 64 -9.34 -14.57 -23.40
N LEU A 65 -10.13 -15.10 -24.34
CA LEU A 65 -11.49 -15.54 -24.07
C LEU A 65 -11.55 -16.71 -23.10
N ILE A 66 -10.69 -17.73 -23.30
CA ILE A 66 -10.58 -18.87 -22.39
C ILE A 66 -10.17 -18.39 -20.99
N GLY A 67 -9.20 -17.48 -20.89
CA GLY A 67 -8.80 -16.86 -19.63
C GLY A 67 -9.96 -16.19 -18.91
N GLY A 68 -10.75 -15.39 -19.65
CA GLY A 68 -11.95 -14.75 -19.13
C GLY A 68 -13.02 -15.73 -18.64
N LEU A 69 -13.23 -16.84 -19.37
CA LEU A 69 -14.14 -17.92 -18.96
C LEU A 69 -13.65 -18.66 -17.72
N ILE A 70 -12.36 -18.98 -17.62
CA ILE A 70 -11.80 -19.63 -16.44
C ILE A 70 -11.95 -18.72 -15.22
N LEU A 71 -11.65 -17.43 -15.34
CA LEU A 71 -11.84 -16.46 -14.26
C LEU A 71 -13.31 -16.33 -13.84
N PHE A 72 -14.24 -16.34 -14.80
CA PHE A 72 -15.68 -16.39 -14.51
C PHE A 72 -16.04 -17.62 -13.67
N PHE A 73 -15.60 -18.81 -14.05
CA PHE A 73 -15.87 -20.04 -13.27
C PHE A 73 -15.19 -20.01 -11.89
N MET A 74 -13.98 -19.47 -11.78
CA MET A 74 -13.29 -19.34 -10.48
C MET A 74 -14.09 -18.45 -9.52
N THR A 75 -14.71 -17.38 -10.00
CA THR A 75 -15.57 -16.53 -9.17
C THR A 75 -16.84 -17.21 -8.73
N TYR A 76 -17.43 -18.03 -9.60
CA TYR A 76 -18.60 -18.81 -9.27
C TYR A 76 -18.32 -19.84 -8.16
N ILE A 77 -17.16 -20.51 -8.21
CA ILE A 77 -16.74 -21.51 -7.21
C ILE A 77 -16.40 -20.85 -5.87
N SER A 78 -15.81 -19.66 -5.86
CA SER A 78 -15.35 -19.02 -4.63
C SER A 78 -16.47 -18.49 -3.74
N LYS A 79 -17.68 -18.30 -4.27
CA LYS A 79 -18.84 -17.66 -3.61
C LYS A 79 -18.59 -16.25 -3.06
N LYS A 80 -17.37 -15.74 -3.18
CA LYS A 80 -16.93 -14.41 -2.76
C LYS A 80 -16.40 -13.66 -3.98
N ASN A 81 -16.82 -12.41 -4.16
CA ASN A 81 -16.31 -11.52 -5.21
C ASN A 81 -14.85 -11.08 -4.98
N ASP A 82 -14.23 -11.52 -3.88
CA ASP A 82 -12.91 -11.05 -3.41
C ASP A 82 -11.70 -11.60 -4.19
N ILE A 83 -11.90 -12.43 -5.20
CA ILE A 83 -10.82 -13.03 -6.00
C ILE A 83 -10.49 -12.19 -7.23
N LEU A 84 -11.44 -11.39 -7.69
CA LEU A 84 -11.35 -10.62 -8.94
C LEU A 84 -10.79 -9.21 -8.74
N GLY A 85 -10.13 -8.71 -9.79
CA GLY A 85 -9.66 -7.35 -9.91
C GLY A 85 -8.37 -7.05 -9.12
N TYR A 86 -8.02 -5.77 -9.12
CA TYR A 86 -6.88 -5.29 -8.35
C TYR A 86 -7.20 -5.34 -6.86
N ARG A 87 -6.56 -6.25 -6.14
CA ARG A 87 -6.81 -6.50 -4.70
C ARG A 87 -5.58 -6.36 -3.82
N PHE A 88 -4.49 -5.83 -4.36
CA PHE A 88 -3.26 -5.63 -3.60
C PHE A 88 -3.46 -4.62 -2.46
N HIS A 89 -4.26 -3.57 -2.67
CA HIS A 89 -4.62 -2.61 -1.64
C HIS A 89 -5.35 -3.27 -0.44
N ASN A 90 -6.26 -4.23 -0.67
CA ASN A 90 -6.94 -4.98 0.39
C ASN A 90 -5.97 -5.87 1.18
N PHE A 91 -4.98 -6.44 0.49
CA PHE A 91 -3.91 -7.18 1.14
C PHE A 91 -3.08 -6.25 2.04
N ILE A 92 -2.67 -5.09 1.54
CA ILE A 92 -1.96 -4.06 2.32
C ILE A 92 -2.78 -3.69 3.57
N HIS A 93 -4.08 -3.44 3.43
CA HIS A 93 -4.96 -3.13 4.55
C HIS A 93 -5.01 -4.28 5.59
N THR A 94 -5.19 -5.54 5.13
CA THR A 94 -5.23 -6.72 6.00
C THR A 94 -3.93 -6.89 6.81
N VAL A 95 -2.79 -6.55 6.22
CA VAL A 95 -1.46 -6.68 6.84
C VAL A 95 -1.13 -5.51 7.73
N SER A 96 -1.46 -4.27 7.31
CA SER A 96 -1.08 -3.06 8.04
C SER A 96 -2.00 -2.79 9.24
N GLN A 97 -3.31 -2.91 9.07
CA GLN A 97 -4.33 -2.57 10.08
C GLN A 97 -5.14 -3.77 10.59
N GLY A 98 -5.17 -4.87 9.81
CA GLY A 98 -5.90 -6.08 10.16
C GLY A 98 -5.11 -7.06 11.02
N SER A 99 -5.69 -8.24 11.22
CA SER A 99 -5.07 -9.34 11.98
C SER A 99 -3.87 -10.00 11.27
N GLY A 100 -3.64 -9.72 9.99
CA GLY A 100 -2.64 -10.41 9.17
C GLY A 100 -2.93 -11.91 8.93
N ILE A 101 -4.08 -12.41 9.35
CA ILE A 101 -4.45 -13.83 9.20
C ILE A 101 -4.97 -14.08 7.79
N ILE A 102 -4.25 -14.90 7.02
CA ILE A 102 -4.60 -15.27 5.66
C ILE A 102 -4.74 -16.78 5.56
N THR A 103 -5.78 -17.27 4.87
CA THR A 103 -6.05 -18.70 4.77
C THR A 103 -5.37 -19.35 3.57
N ILE A 104 -5.00 -20.63 3.69
CA ILE A 104 -4.39 -21.42 2.60
C ILE A 104 -5.31 -21.43 1.36
N LYS A 105 -6.61 -21.59 1.57
CA LYS A 105 -7.60 -21.66 0.49
C LYS A 105 -7.62 -20.34 -0.33
N GLU A 106 -7.63 -19.20 0.34
CA GLU A 106 -7.57 -17.89 -0.32
C GLU A 106 -6.26 -17.71 -1.08
N THR A 107 -5.13 -18.13 -0.49
CA THR A 107 -3.82 -18.05 -1.12
C THR A 107 -3.76 -18.82 -2.44
N ILE A 108 -4.22 -20.09 -2.45
CA ILE A 108 -4.21 -20.94 -3.64
C ILE A 108 -5.14 -20.38 -4.73
N LEU A 109 -6.34 -19.95 -4.35
CA LEU A 109 -7.31 -19.39 -5.31
C LEU A 109 -6.78 -18.10 -5.94
N LYS A 110 -6.22 -17.20 -5.14
CA LYS A 110 -5.62 -15.96 -5.64
C LYS A 110 -4.42 -16.23 -6.55
N ALA A 111 -3.48 -17.08 -6.14
CA ALA A 111 -2.34 -17.44 -6.96
C ALA A 111 -2.76 -18.07 -8.30
N GLY A 112 -3.73 -19.00 -8.26
CA GLY A 112 -4.28 -19.63 -9.47
C GLY A 112 -4.95 -18.63 -10.42
N SER A 113 -5.78 -17.72 -9.89
CA SER A 113 -6.43 -16.69 -10.72
C SER A 113 -5.43 -15.72 -11.36
N GLN A 114 -4.31 -15.43 -10.69
CA GLN A 114 -3.24 -14.58 -11.19
C GLN A 114 -2.42 -15.25 -12.29
N ILE A 115 -2.13 -16.56 -12.15
CA ILE A 115 -1.49 -17.35 -13.21
C ILE A 115 -2.38 -17.36 -14.45
N VAL A 116 -3.70 -17.54 -14.29
CA VAL A 116 -4.66 -17.47 -15.40
C VAL A 116 -4.65 -16.09 -16.04
N SER A 117 -4.77 -15.02 -15.23
CA SER A 117 -4.76 -13.65 -15.76
C SER A 117 -3.54 -13.36 -16.61
N LEU A 118 -2.35 -13.56 -16.06
CA LEU A 118 -1.09 -13.30 -16.75
C LEU A 118 -0.85 -14.24 -17.94
N GLY A 119 -1.09 -15.54 -17.74
CA GLY A 119 -0.81 -16.56 -18.75
C GLY A 119 -1.68 -16.46 -19.99
N PHE A 120 -2.91 -15.96 -19.84
CA PHE A 120 -3.86 -15.75 -20.94
C PHE A 120 -3.89 -14.33 -21.48
N GLY A 121 -2.86 -13.51 -21.21
CA GLY A 121 -2.64 -12.23 -21.88
C GLY A 121 -3.19 -11.01 -21.15
N GLY A 122 -3.54 -11.12 -19.87
CA GLY A 122 -3.88 -9.95 -19.06
C GLY A 122 -2.74 -8.94 -19.03
N SER A 123 -3.01 -7.69 -19.40
CA SER A 123 -2.02 -6.59 -19.44
C SER A 123 -1.74 -6.06 -18.04
N VAL A 124 -1.07 -6.85 -17.22
CA VAL A 124 -0.81 -6.58 -15.79
C VAL A 124 0.53 -7.15 -15.36
N GLY A 125 0.98 -6.78 -14.15
CA GLY A 125 2.22 -7.28 -13.55
C GLY A 125 1.99 -8.44 -12.59
N GLN A 126 3.05 -9.19 -12.35
CA GLN A 126 3.08 -10.32 -11.41
C GLN A 126 3.46 -9.91 -9.97
N GLU A 127 3.92 -8.68 -9.75
CA GLU A 127 4.58 -8.23 -8.53
C GLU A 127 3.62 -8.16 -7.34
N GLY A 128 2.46 -7.48 -7.52
CA GLY A 128 1.40 -7.45 -6.51
C GLY A 128 0.93 -8.85 -6.12
N PRO A 129 0.58 -9.69 -7.11
CA PRO A 129 0.34 -11.11 -6.92
C PRO A 129 1.40 -11.87 -6.13
N MET A 130 2.67 -11.71 -6.50
CA MET A 130 3.77 -12.39 -5.83
C MET A 130 3.97 -11.90 -4.40
N ALA A 131 3.85 -10.59 -4.15
CA ALA A 131 3.87 -10.03 -2.80
C ALA A 131 2.74 -10.60 -1.92
N GLN A 132 1.53 -10.76 -2.48
CA GLN A 132 0.40 -11.39 -1.78
C GLN A 132 0.68 -12.87 -1.49
N LEU A 133 1.19 -13.62 -2.45
CA LEU A 133 1.53 -15.03 -2.29
C LEU A 133 2.58 -15.22 -1.20
N GLY A 134 3.69 -14.47 -1.28
CA GLY A 134 4.75 -14.51 -0.29
C GLY A 134 4.29 -14.11 1.10
N GLY A 135 3.57 -13.00 1.24
CA GLY A 135 3.01 -12.56 2.52
C GLY A 135 2.01 -13.57 3.10
N SER A 136 1.21 -14.22 2.24
CA SER A 136 0.30 -15.29 2.67
C SER A 136 1.07 -16.51 3.19
N ILE A 137 2.17 -16.90 2.56
CA ILE A 137 3.06 -17.99 3.03
C ILE A 137 3.63 -17.62 4.39
N GLY A 138 4.14 -16.42 4.57
CA GLY A 138 4.61 -15.93 5.87
C GLY A 138 3.52 -16.00 6.93
N SER A 139 2.31 -15.51 6.62
CA SER A 139 1.16 -15.58 7.51
C SER A 139 0.82 -17.03 7.91
N ILE A 140 0.75 -17.96 6.94
CA ILE A 140 0.43 -19.37 7.18
C ILE A 140 1.48 -20.05 8.07
N ILE A 141 2.77 -19.78 7.83
CA ILE A 141 3.86 -20.32 8.65
C ILE A 141 3.74 -19.80 10.09
N GLY A 142 3.55 -18.48 10.27
CA GLY A 142 3.37 -17.87 11.58
C GLY A 142 2.16 -18.42 12.34
N GLN A 143 1.02 -18.63 11.66
CA GLN A 143 -0.18 -19.23 12.25
C GLN A 143 0.07 -20.68 12.70
N LYS A 144 0.78 -21.51 11.90
CA LYS A 144 1.10 -22.89 12.25
C LYS A 144 2.01 -22.98 13.47
N ILE A 145 2.92 -22.05 13.66
CA ILE A 145 3.83 -21.98 14.82
C ILE A 145 3.13 -21.33 16.02
N ARG A 146 1.90 -20.80 15.84
CA ARG A 146 1.11 -20.13 16.88
C ARG A 146 1.81 -18.91 17.46
N ILE A 147 2.43 -18.10 16.60
CA ILE A 147 3.14 -16.88 17.02
C ILE A 147 2.14 -15.81 17.49
N LYS A 148 2.62 -14.89 18.32
CA LYS A 148 1.83 -13.70 18.73
C LYS A 148 1.44 -12.87 17.51
N LYS A 149 0.27 -12.23 17.55
CA LYS A 149 -0.24 -11.40 16.43
C LYS A 149 0.71 -10.26 16.07
N SER A 150 1.37 -9.65 17.07
CA SER A 150 2.38 -8.61 16.85
C SER A 150 3.54 -9.07 15.96
N ASP A 151 4.00 -10.30 16.17
CA ASP A 151 5.15 -10.85 15.46
C ASP A 151 4.77 -11.46 14.11
N LEU A 152 3.47 -11.73 13.87
CA LEU A 152 2.97 -12.26 12.61
C LEU A 152 3.29 -11.32 11.43
N LYS A 153 3.31 -10.00 11.67
CA LYS A 153 3.69 -8.99 10.67
C LYS A 153 5.13 -9.19 10.17
N ILE A 154 6.05 -9.68 11.03
CA ILE A 154 7.45 -9.97 10.63
C ILE A 154 7.50 -11.13 9.63
N PHE A 155 6.72 -12.18 9.87
CA PHE A 155 6.64 -13.33 8.95
C PHE A 155 6.07 -12.93 7.60
N ILE A 156 5.02 -12.10 7.60
CA ILE A 156 4.40 -11.57 6.39
C ILE A 156 5.42 -10.72 5.63
N ALA A 157 6.15 -9.85 6.33
CA ALA A 157 7.20 -9.01 5.77
C ALA A 157 8.32 -9.86 5.12
N CYS A 158 8.79 -10.91 5.81
CA CYS A 158 9.74 -11.89 5.25
C CYS A 158 9.20 -12.53 3.97
N GLY A 159 7.92 -12.93 3.98
CA GLY A 159 7.27 -13.53 2.83
C GLY A 159 7.18 -12.60 1.63
N ILE A 160 6.76 -11.35 1.84
CA ILE A 160 6.67 -10.33 0.79
C ILE A 160 8.05 -10.05 0.20
N ALA A 161 9.04 -9.77 1.06
CA ALA A 161 10.41 -9.48 0.63
C ALA A 161 11.01 -10.63 -0.17
N GLY A 162 10.87 -11.87 0.34
CA GLY A 162 11.36 -13.06 -0.35
C GLY A 162 10.70 -13.28 -1.72
N ALA A 163 9.39 -13.07 -1.83
CA ALA A 163 8.68 -13.25 -3.09
C ALA A 163 9.07 -12.20 -4.14
N ILE A 164 9.17 -10.92 -3.77
CA ILE A 164 9.62 -9.85 -4.66
C ILE A 164 11.08 -10.06 -5.07
N ALA A 165 11.95 -10.36 -4.10
CA ALA A 165 13.36 -10.63 -4.35
C ALA A 165 13.58 -11.79 -5.34
N ALA A 166 12.85 -12.90 -5.14
CA ALA A 166 12.91 -14.06 -6.02
C ALA A 166 12.36 -13.77 -7.42
N THR A 167 11.31 -12.93 -7.53
CA THR A 167 10.68 -12.60 -8.82
C THR A 167 11.59 -11.80 -9.72
N PHE A 168 12.39 -10.90 -9.15
CA PHE A 168 13.22 -9.96 -9.91
C PHE A 168 14.73 -10.22 -9.82
N ASN A 169 15.14 -11.23 -9.07
CA ASN A 169 16.55 -11.41 -8.71
C ASN A 169 17.12 -10.14 -8.03
N ALA A 170 16.31 -9.49 -7.17
CA ALA A 170 16.55 -8.16 -6.62
C ALA A 170 16.31 -8.15 -5.09
N PRO A 171 17.26 -8.67 -4.28
CA PRO A 171 17.06 -8.82 -2.84
C PRO A 171 16.95 -7.50 -2.08
N ILE A 172 17.69 -6.45 -2.46
CA ILE A 172 17.60 -5.13 -1.80
C ILE A 172 16.22 -4.52 -2.05
N THR A 173 15.76 -4.58 -3.29
CA THR A 173 14.43 -4.13 -3.69
C THR A 173 13.33 -4.84 -2.91
N GLY A 174 13.44 -6.16 -2.73
CA GLY A 174 12.48 -6.94 -1.95
C GLY A 174 12.33 -6.43 -0.51
N VAL A 175 13.43 -6.07 0.13
CA VAL A 175 13.44 -5.51 1.50
C VAL A 175 12.80 -4.11 1.51
N LEU A 176 13.21 -3.23 0.60
CA LEU A 176 12.70 -1.85 0.54
C LEU A 176 11.22 -1.80 0.14
N PHE A 177 10.77 -2.73 -0.72
CA PHE A 177 9.36 -2.86 -1.09
C PHE A 177 8.45 -3.07 0.11
N VAL A 178 8.88 -3.88 1.07
CA VAL A 178 8.11 -4.10 2.29
C VAL A 178 7.94 -2.80 3.07
N GLU A 179 8.99 -2.00 3.19
CA GLU A 179 8.96 -0.78 3.97
C GLU A 179 8.16 0.34 3.30
N GLU A 180 8.40 0.58 2.00
CA GLU A 180 7.80 1.72 1.31
C GLU A 180 6.42 1.42 0.71
N VAL A 181 6.22 0.24 0.09
CA VAL A 181 5.00 -0.06 -0.68
C VAL A 181 3.93 -0.69 0.19
N THR A 182 4.30 -1.61 1.09
CA THR A 182 3.28 -2.30 1.91
C THR A 182 2.86 -1.52 3.14
N LEU A 183 3.41 -0.32 3.34
CA LEU A 183 3.13 0.57 4.47
C LEU A 183 3.41 -0.06 5.85
N LEU A 184 4.24 -1.09 5.89
CA LEU A 184 4.75 -1.67 7.12
C LEU A 184 5.93 -0.82 7.67
N ARG A 185 5.79 0.51 7.61
CA ARG A 185 6.83 1.52 7.91
C ARG A 185 7.42 1.45 9.33
N ASN A 186 6.87 0.63 10.21
CA ASN A 186 7.35 0.44 11.57
C ASN A 186 8.14 -0.86 11.74
N ILE A 187 8.91 -1.26 10.72
CA ILE A 187 9.83 -2.38 10.87
C ILE A 187 10.93 -1.96 11.87
N LYS A 188 10.75 -2.35 13.13
CA LYS A 188 11.77 -2.18 14.18
C LYS A 188 13.06 -2.87 13.70
N ILE A 189 14.21 -2.40 14.13
CA ILE A 189 15.54 -3.01 13.82
C ILE A 189 15.54 -4.54 14.01
N ARG A 190 14.73 -5.06 14.94
CA ARG A 190 14.51 -6.50 15.16
C ARG A 190 13.95 -7.25 13.94
N SER A 191 13.14 -6.59 13.13
CA SER A 191 12.44 -7.18 11.98
C SER A 191 13.24 -7.09 10.69
N PHE A 192 14.22 -6.20 10.63
CA PHE A 192 15.01 -5.94 9.42
C PHE A 192 15.87 -7.15 9.01
N LEU A 193 16.60 -7.74 9.96
CA LEU A 193 17.49 -8.86 9.68
C LEU A 193 16.78 -10.10 9.10
N PRO A 194 15.67 -10.60 9.71
CA PRO A 194 14.88 -11.70 9.14
C PRO A 194 14.38 -11.42 7.73
N VAL A 195 13.96 -10.18 7.43
CA VAL A 195 13.47 -9.76 6.11
C VAL A 195 14.59 -9.83 5.07
N VAL A 196 15.80 -9.33 5.40
CA VAL A 196 16.99 -9.39 4.54
C VAL A 196 17.37 -10.85 4.25
N ILE A 197 17.39 -11.71 5.27
CA ILE A 197 17.73 -13.12 5.12
C ILE A 197 16.69 -13.83 4.24
N SER A 198 15.41 -13.55 4.44
CA SER A 198 14.34 -14.11 3.62
C SER A 198 14.49 -13.70 2.15
N ALA A 199 14.74 -12.42 1.88
CA ALA A 199 14.96 -11.91 0.54
C ALA A 199 16.14 -12.59 -0.14
N ALA A 200 17.31 -12.62 0.53
CA ALA A 200 18.52 -13.25 0.00
C ALA A 200 18.32 -14.76 -0.25
N THR A 201 17.72 -15.48 0.72
CA THR A 201 17.47 -16.92 0.60
C THR A 201 16.52 -17.24 -0.55
N ALA A 202 15.44 -16.46 -0.68
CA ALA A 202 14.44 -16.67 -1.75
C ALA A 202 15.05 -16.41 -3.13
N THR A 203 15.89 -15.39 -3.27
CA THR A 203 16.64 -15.11 -4.51
C THR A 203 17.54 -16.28 -4.89
N VAL A 204 18.32 -16.80 -3.94
CA VAL A 204 19.19 -17.96 -4.19
C VAL A 204 18.37 -19.19 -4.60
N VAL A 205 17.28 -19.50 -3.89
CA VAL A 205 16.41 -20.64 -4.23
C VAL A 205 15.81 -20.50 -5.62
N ALA A 206 15.31 -19.31 -5.98
CA ALA A 206 14.77 -19.04 -7.31
C ALA A 206 15.85 -19.16 -8.38
N GLY A 207 17.05 -18.62 -8.15
CA GLY A 207 18.21 -18.66 -9.06
C GLY A 207 18.67 -20.06 -9.41
N PHE A 208 18.59 -21.02 -8.47
CA PHE A 208 18.93 -22.43 -8.75
C PHE A 208 18.04 -23.07 -9.83
N TYR A 209 16.78 -22.60 -9.98
CA TYR A 209 15.83 -23.15 -10.93
C TYR A 209 15.69 -22.33 -12.21
N SER A 210 15.79 -20.99 -12.10
CA SER A 210 15.60 -20.08 -13.24
C SER A 210 16.92 -19.74 -13.96
N GLY A 211 18.06 -20.10 -13.38
CA GLY A 211 19.39 -19.64 -13.82
C GLY A 211 19.69 -18.23 -13.33
N GLU A 212 20.96 -17.83 -13.43
CA GLU A 212 21.44 -16.48 -13.02
C GLU A 212 21.18 -15.41 -14.10
N SER A 213 20.23 -15.60 -15.00
CA SER A 213 19.97 -14.64 -16.07
C SER A 213 19.32 -13.36 -15.53
N ASN A 214 19.92 -12.23 -15.88
CA ASN A 214 19.27 -10.92 -15.68
C ASN A 214 17.94 -10.89 -16.43
N ILE A 215 16.93 -10.26 -15.86
CA ILE A 215 15.61 -10.12 -16.50
C ILE A 215 15.73 -9.29 -17.77
N PHE A 216 16.60 -8.29 -17.75
CA PHE A 216 16.88 -7.44 -18.90
C PHE A 216 18.37 -7.46 -19.24
N TYR A 217 18.65 -7.57 -20.53
CA TYR A 217 19.99 -7.34 -21.07
C TYR A 217 20.08 -5.84 -21.38
N THR A 218 20.94 -5.13 -20.67
CA THR A 218 21.15 -3.70 -20.89
C THR A 218 22.42 -3.47 -21.69
N ILE A 219 22.38 -2.47 -22.57
CA ILE A 219 23.56 -1.86 -23.16
C ILE A 219 24.18 -0.96 -22.09
N ASP A 220 25.46 -0.61 -22.23
CA ASP A 220 26.14 0.27 -21.30
C ASP A 220 25.38 1.60 -21.13
N PHE A 221 25.27 2.04 -19.87
CA PHE A 221 24.62 3.30 -19.56
C PHE A 221 25.54 4.46 -19.92
N LEU A 222 25.07 5.35 -20.78
CA LEU A 222 25.80 6.53 -21.21
C LEU A 222 25.34 7.78 -20.44
N LEU A 223 26.26 8.40 -19.72
CA LEU A 223 26.09 9.73 -19.11
C LEU A 223 27.15 10.65 -19.72
N LEU A 224 26.74 11.55 -20.61
CA LEU A 224 27.65 12.43 -21.34
C LEU A 224 28.33 13.46 -20.42
N SER A 225 27.58 14.05 -19.50
CA SER A 225 28.08 15.01 -18.52
C SER A 225 27.12 15.19 -17.36
N TYR A 226 27.60 15.77 -16.24
CA TYR A 226 26.74 16.10 -15.10
C TYR A 226 25.66 17.17 -15.44
N ASN A 227 25.83 17.97 -16.49
CA ASN A 227 24.80 18.91 -16.93
C ASN A 227 23.56 18.19 -17.47
N GLU A 228 23.70 16.96 -17.95
CA GLU A 228 22.60 16.11 -18.39
C GLU A 228 21.61 15.78 -17.27
N LEU A 229 22.03 15.88 -15.99
CA LEU A 229 21.13 15.70 -14.86
C LEU A 229 19.96 16.70 -14.84
N LEU A 230 20.13 17.89 -15.44
CA LEU A 230 19.03 18.83 -15.63
C LEU A 230 17.99 18.31 -16.64
N ILE A 231 18.45 17.58 -17.66
CA ILE A 231 17.56 16.97 -18.66
C ILE A 231 16.80 15.80 -18.03
N TYR A 232 17.47 14.97 -17.17
CA TYR A 232 16.80 13.95 -16.38
C TYR A 232 15.79 14.54 -15.39
N ALA A 233 16.05 15.71 -14.82
CA ALA A 233 15.10 16.45 -14.00
C ALA A 233 13.83 16.85 -14.80
N LEU A 234 14.01 17.34 -16.03
CA LEU A 234 12.91 17.65 -16.94
C LEU A 234 12.13 16.37 -17.33
N MET A 235 12.83 15.26 -17.61
CA MET A 235 12.19 13.97 -17.85
C MET A 235 11.34 13.52 -16.66
N GLY A 236 11.84 13.72 -15.43
CA GLY A 236 11.09 13.45 -14.20
C GLY A 236 9.75 14.19 -14.13
N LEU A 237 9.74 15.46 -14.56
CA LEU A 237 8.51 16.25 -14.66
C LEU A 237 7.55 15.64 -15.67
N VAL A 238 8.01 15.31 -16.88
CA VAL A 238 7.18 14.69 -17.93
C VAL A 238 6.60 13.37 -17.46
N ILE A 239 7.43 12.49 -16.88
CA ILE A 239 6.99 11.20 -16.38
C ILE A 239 6.01 11.33 -15.20
N GLY A 240 6.21 12.30 -14.30
CA GLY A 240 5.26 12.60 -13.23
C GLY A 240 3.88 13.02 -13.75
N LEU A 241 3.83 13.79 -14.85
CA LEU A 241 2.57 14.13 -15.52
C LEU A 241 1.93 12.92 -16.19
N MET A 242 2.72 12.11 -16.91
CA MET A 242 2.22 10.92 -17.61
C MET A 242 1.69 9.86 -16.65
N SER A 243 2.37 9.61 -15.54
CA SER A 243 1.91 8.68 -14.50
C SER A 243 0.62 9.18 -13.81
N SER A 244 0.49 10.49 -13.62
CA SER A 244 -0.75 11.10 -13.11
C SER A 244 -1.91 10.95 -14.10
N LEU A 245 -1.64 11.15 -15.39
CA LEU A 245 -2.61 10.97 -16.46
C LEU A 245 -3.09 9.51 -16.54
N PHE A 246 -2.14 8.56 -16.48
CA PHE A 246 -2.48 7.13 -16.44
C PHE A 246 -3.40 6.80 -15.26
N THR A 247 -3.08 7.27 -14.06
CA THR A 247 -3.90 7.04 -12.87
C THR A 247 -5.32 7.57 -13.03
N LYS A 248 -5.48 8.83 -13.49
CA LYS A 248 -6.81 9.42 -13.73
C LYS A 248 -7.59 8.66 -14.80
N MET A 249 -6.94 8.29 -15.90
CA MET A 249 -7.54 7.52 -16.98
C MET A 249 -7.99 6.14 -16.47
N HIS A 250 -7.16 5.46 -15.68
CA HIS A 250 -7.49 4.15 -15.13
C HIS A 250 -8.77 4.20 -14.28
N PHE A 251 -8.88 5.12 -13.32
CA PHE A 251 -10.08 5.25 -12.48
C PHE A 251 -11.30 5.71 -13.29
N TYR A 252 -11.11 6.50 -14.34
CA TYR A 252 -12.19 6.86 -15.24
C TYR A 252 -12.72 5.63 -16.00
N ILE A 253 -11.83 4.80 -16.57
CA ILE A 253 -12.21 3.56 -17.28
C ILE A 253 -12.87 2.58 -16.29
N GLU A 254 -12.33 2.43 -15.08
CA GLU A 254 -12.90 1.55 -14.06
C GLU A 254 -14.33 1.94 -13.71
N ASN A 255 -14.59 3.22 -13.41
CA ASN A 255 -15.93 3.71 -13.10
C ASN A 255 -16.89 3.48 -14.26
N LYS A 256 -16.45 3.76 -15.51
CA LYS A 256 -17.26 3.48 -16.70
C LYS A 256 -17.53 1.99 -16.89
N PHE A 257 -16.57 1.13 -16.59
CA PHE A 257 -16.74 -0.31 -16.68
C PHE A 257 -17.74 -0.82 -15.61
N GLU A 258 -17.72 -0.22 -14.42
CA GLU A 258 -18.68 -0.47 -13.34
C GLU A 258 -20.10 -0.04 -13.72
N ASP A 259 -20.24 1.13 -14.37
CA ASP A 259 -21.53 1.65 -14.81
C ASP A 259 -22.16 0.79 -15.91
N ILE A 260 -21.36 0.37 -16.92
CA ILE A 260 -21.83 -0.39 -18.08
C ILE A 260 -22.11 -1.85 -17.73
N PHE A 261 -21.26 -2.44 -16.89
CA PHE A 261 -21.35 -3.84 -16.48
C PHE A 261 -21.51 -3.96 -14.95
N PRO A 262 -22.69 -3.65 -14.40
CA PRO A 262 -22.92 -3.71 -12.96
C PRO A 262 -22.75 -5.12 -12.40
N GLU A 263 -23.04 -6.15 -13.20
CA GLU A 263 -22.83 -7.54 -12.81
C GLU A 263 -21.34 -7.93 -12.88
N THR A 264 -20.70 -8.00 -11.72
CA THR A 264 -19.25 -8.26 -11.58
C THR A 264 -18.79 -9.58 -12.18
N ARG A 265 -19.66 -10.58 -12.23
CA ARG A 265 -19.33 -11.94 -12.71
C ARG A 265 -19.04 -12.03 -14.19
N ILE A 266 -19.74 -11.24 -15.02
CA ILE A 266 -19.58 -11.26 -16.49
C ILE A 266 -18.36 -10.46 -16.94
N ARG A 267 -17.91 -9.52 -16.13
CA ARG A 267 -16.80 -8.62 -16.46
C ARG A 267 -15.54 -9.34 -16.98
N PRO A 268 -15.05 -10.48 -16.39
CA PRO A 268 -13.86 -11.15 -16.90
C PRO A 268 -13.98 -11.66 -18.33
N ILE A 269 -15.18 -12.09 -18.76
CA ILE A 269 -15.44 -12.55 -20.13
C ILE A 269 -15.37 -11.36 -21.08
N VAL A 270 -16.00 -10.25 -20.72
CA VAL A 270 -15.97 -9.00 -21.52
C VAL A 270 -14.53 -8.48 -21.63
N GLY A 271 -13.78 -8.49 -20.52
CA GLY A 271 -12.36 -8.12 -20.50
C GLY A 271 -11.52 -8.98 -21.43
N GLY A 272 -11.70 -10.32 -21.38
CA GLY A 272 -11.02 -11.25 -22.30
C GLY A 272 -11.33 -10.98 -23.77
N LEU A 273 -12.59 -10.67 -24.10
CA LEU A 273 -12.98 -10.29 -25.47
C LEU A 273 -12.29 -8.99 -25.91
N LEU A 274 -12.34 -7.94 -25.08
CA LEU A 274 -11.72 -6.66 -25.41
C LEU A 274 -10.21 -6.76 -25.57
N LEU A 275 -9.53 -7.51 -24.68
CA LEU A 275 -8.09 -7.78 -24.79
C LEU A 275 -7.75 -8.57 -26.07
N GLY A 276 -8.57 -9.56 -26.42
CA GLY A 276 -8.44 -10.29 -27.65
C GLY A 276 -8.59 -9.40 -28.89
N LEU A 277 -9.53 -8.47 -28.90
CA LEU A 277 -9.69 -7.49 -29.98
C LEU A 277 -8.49 -6.55 -30.10
N ILE A 278 -7.90 -6.14 -28.97
CA ILE A 278 -6.67 -5.33 -28.94
C ILE A 278 -5.50 -6.05 -29.65
N ALA A 279 -5.41 -7.38 -29.57
CA ALA A 279 -4.36 -8.15 -30.24
C ALA A 279 -4.33 -7.96 -31.76
N PHE A 280 -5.46 -7.56 -32.39
CA PHE A 280 -5.53 -7.30 -33.84
C PHE A 280 -4.96 -5.95 -34.25
N ILE A 281 -4.65 -5.05 -33.32
CA ILE A 281 -4.04 -3.78 -33.67
C ILE A 281 -2.76 -4.03 -34.48
N PRO A 282 -2.63 -3.40 -35.68
CA PRO A 282 -1.55 -3.69 -36.62
C PRO A 282 -0.17 -3.30 -36.09
N PHE A 283 0.87 -3.59 -36.87
CA PHE A 283 2.28 -3.31 -36.61
C PHE A 283 2.87 -4.00 -35.37
N GLY A 284 2.26 -5.08 -34.86
CA GLY A 284 2.70 -5.79 -33.65
C GLY A 284 2.31 -5.12 -32.33
N ILE A 285 1.82 -3.88 -32.35
CA ILE A 285 1.47 -3.10 -31.15
C ILE A 285 0.50 -3.87 -30.26
N GLY A 286 -0.53 -4.50 -30.85
CA GLY A 286 -1.57 -5.23 -30.10
C GLY A 286 -1.00 -6.38 -29.26
N LEU A 287 0.01 -7.08 -29.75
CA LEU A 287 0.66 -8.17 -29.01
C LEU A 287 1.62 -7.67 -27.93
N GLU A 288 2.35 -6.60 -28.21
CA GLU A 288 3.32 -6.00 -27.29
C GLU A 288 2.69 -5.45 -25.99
N ILE A 289 1.44 -5.00 -26.07
CA ILE A 289 0.74 -4.43 -24.91
C ILE A 289 0.03 -5.47 -24.04
N LEU A 290 -0.07 -6.72 -24.47
CA LEU A 290 -0.59 -7.83 -23.67
C LEU A 290 0.47 -8.41 -22.73
N GLY A 291 0.00 -9.16 -21.72
CA GLY A 291 0.87 -9.76 -20.71
C GLY A 291 1.62 -8.72 -19.84
N ASN A 292 2.70 -9.14 -19.20
CA ASN A 292 3.53 -8.28 -18.37
C ASN A 292 4.37 -7.25 -19.15
N GLY A 293 4.62 -7.51 -20.43
CA GLY A 293 5.33 -6.59 -21.34
C GLY A 293 6.86 -6.59 -21.20
N TYR A 294 7.47 -7.61 -20.59
CA TYR A 294 8.93 -7.63 -20.40
C TYR A 294 9.70 -7.68 -21.73
N SER A 295 9.19 -8.40 -22.74
CA SER A 295 9.78 -8.37 -24.09
C SER A 295 9.77 -6.99 -24.72
N ALA A 296 8.69 -6.26 -24.50
CA ALA A 296 8.55 -4.89 -25.00
C ALA A 296 9.45 -3.90 -24.24
N ILE A 297 9.63 -4.08 -22.92
CA ILE A 297 10.62 -3.32 -22.14
C ILE A 297 12.03 -3.57 -22.72
N GLN A 298 12.38 -4.85 -22.98
CA GLN A 298 13.68 -5.18 -23.56
C GLN A 298 13.91 -4.48 -24.90
N LYS A 299 12.90 -4.44 -25.78
CA LYS A 299 12.99 -3.72 -27.06
C LYS A 299 13.17 -2.23 -26.90
N ALA A 300 12.51 -1.61 -25.90
CA ALA A 300 12.72 -0.19 -25.58
C ALA A 300 14.15 0.07 -25.09
N LEU A 301 14.69 -0.84 -24.24
CA LEU A 301 16.08 -0.78 -23.77
C LEU A 301 17.12 -1.01 -24.86
N SER A 302 16.78 -1.81 -25.89
CA SER A 302 17.65 -2.07 -27.05
C SER A 302 17.44 -1.06 -28.19
N SER A 303 16.64 -0.01 -27.98
CA SER A 303 16.30 1.01 -29.01
C SER A 303 15.75 0.42 -30.32
N GLU A 304 15.02 -0.70 -30.23
CA GLU A 304 14.49 -1.41 -31.41
C GLU A 304 13.17 -0.80 -31.93
N TYR A 305 12.53 0.08 -31.17
CA TYR A 305 11.25 0.67 -31.57
C TYR A 305 11.41 1.83 -32.55
N THR A 306 10.53 1.85 -33.55
CA THR A 306 10.29 3.08 -34.30
C THR A 306 9.40 4.03 -33.47
N LEU A 307 9.55 5.34 -33.70
CA LEU A 307 8.78 6.37 -32.97
C LEU A 307 7.27 6.12 -32.94
N TRP A 308 6.71 5.76 -34.09
CA TRP A 308 5.26 5.57 -34.22
C TRP A 308 4.75 4.37 -33.43
N ILE A 309 5.55 3.30 -33.40
CA ILE A 309 5.22 2.10 -32.60
C ILE A 309 5.33 2.43 -31.11
N ALA A 310 6.42 3.09 -30.68
CA ALA A 310 6.61 3.47 -29.29
C ALA A 310 5.50 4.39 -28.80
N PHE A 311 5.08 5.36 -29.62
CA PHE A 311 3.98 6.28 -29.30
C PHE A 311 2.63 5.55 -29.23
N GLY A 312 2.37 4.63 -30.18
CA GLY A 312 1.18 3.78 -30.15
C GLY A 312 1.10 2.91 -28.90
N ILE A 313 2.22 2.31 -28.50
CA ILE A 313 2.35 1.49 -27.29
C ILE A 313 2.12 2.35 -26.04
N LEU A 314 2.70 3.55 -25.98
CA LEU A 314 2.56 4.48 -24.85
C LEU A 314 1.09 4.87 -24.58
N ILE A 315 0.26 4.95 -25.64
CA ILE A 315 -1.17 5.26 -25.51
C ILE A 315 -2.00 4.01 -25.19
N LEU A 316 -1.69 2.88 -25.81
CA LEU A 316 -2.55 1.70 -25.74
C LEU A 316 -2.29 0.80 -24.55
N LYS A 317 -1.04 0.73 -24.04
CA LYS A 317 -0.72 -0.07 -22.83
C LYS A 317 -1.54 0.36 -21.60
N PRO A 318 -1.65 1.66 -21.26
CA PRO A 318 -2.50 2.11 -20.16
C PRO A 318 -3.96 1.71 -20.31
N VAL A 319 -4.49 1.75 -21.55
CA VAL A 319 -5.88 1.35 -21.86
C VAL A 319 -6.06 -0.16 -21.62
N ALA A 320 -5.15 -0.98 -22.16
CA ALA A 320 -5.19 -2.44 -22.00
C ALA A 320 -5.08 -2.84 -20.51
N THR A 321 -4.17 -2.21 -19.76
CA THR A 321 -4.03 -2.42 -18.31
C THR A 321 -5.30 -2.03 -17.57
N SER A 322 -5.89 -0.87 -17.91
CA SER A 322 -7.13 -0.42 -17.27
C SER A 322 -8.30 -1.36 -17.57
N ILE A 323 -8.46 -1.82 -18.81
CA ILE A 323 -9.48 -2.82 -19.18
C ILE A 323 -9.27 -4.11 -18.41
N THR A 324 -8.03 -4.60 -18.31
CA THR A 324 -7.69 -5.83 -17.59
C THR A 324 -8.14 -5.75 -16.13
N LEU A 325 -7.70 -4.70 -15.41
CA LEU A 325 -8.01 -4.56 -13.99
C LEU A 325 -9.49 -4.27 -13.73
N SER A 326 -10.11 -3.39 -14.54
CA SER A 326 -11.52 -3.02 -14.39
C SER A 326 -12.47 -4.17 -14.72
N SER A 327 -12.06 -5.08 -15.61
CA SER A 327 -12.85 -6.28 -15.94
C SER A 327 -12.73 -7.39 -14.90
N GLY A 328 -11.96 -7.17 -13.83
CA GLY A 328 -11.84 -8.14 -12.75
C GLY A 328 -10.72 -9.17 -12.95
N TRP A 329 -9.88 -9.04 -13.97
CA TRP A 329 -8.68 -9.86 -14.12
C TRP A 329 -7.67 -9.45 -13.03
N PRO A 330 -7.21 -10.40 -12.20
CA PRO A 330 -6.27 -10.08 -11.14
C PRO A 330 -4.85 -9.86 -11.67
N GLY A 331 -4.16 -8.87 -11.10
CA GLY A 331 -2.78 -8.56 -11.46
C GLY A 331 -2.28 -7.30 -10.75
N GLY A 332 -1.02 -6.93 -11.00
CA GLY A 332 -0.37 -5.73 -10.46
C GLY A 332 -0.18 -4.63 -11.50
N ILE A 333 0.12 -3.44 -11.03
CA ILE A 333 0.44 -2.27 -11.88
C ILE A 333 1.94 -2.04 -12.06
N PHE A 334 2.79 -2.79 -11.35
CA PHE A 334 4.23 -2.56 -11.34
C PHE A 334 4.85 -2.75 -12.73
N ALA A 335 4.67 -3.92 -13.36
CA ALA A 335 5.20 -4.15 -14.72
C ALA A 335 4.62 -3.16 -15.73
N PRO A 336 3.32 -2.85 -15.77
CA PRO A 336 2.81 -1.75 -16.59
C PRO A 336 3.48 -0.41 -16.32
N ALA A 337 3.76 -0.05 -15.06
CA ALA A 337 4.44 1.19 -14.72
C ALA A 337 5.88 1.24 -15.24
N ILE A 338 6.64 0.14 -15.05
CA ILE A 338 8.00 0.01 -15.59
C ILE A 338 7.99 0.09 -17.11
N PHE A 339 7.06 -0.59 -17.74
CA PHE A 339 6.87 -0.59 -19.18
C PHE A 339 6.61 0.82 -19.72
N MET A 340 5.65 1.53 -19.13
CA MET A 340 5.33 2.90 -19.49
C MET A 340 6.52 3.83 -19.30
N GLY A 341 7.27 3.63 -18.20
CA GLY A 341 8.49 4.37 -17.91
C GLY A 341 9.58 4.13 -18.94
N ALA A 342 9.81 2.87 -19.33
CA ALA A 342 10.81 2.53 -20.36
C ALA A 342 10.48 3.17 -21.72
N VAL A 343 9.23 3.03 -22.18
CA VAL A 343 8.81 3.60 -23.46
C VAL A 343 8.78 5.13 -23.45
N CYS A 344 8.33 5.74 -22.33
CA CYS A 344 8.36 7.19 -22.19
C CYS A 344 9.80 7.73 -22.15
N GLY A 345 10.70 7.03 -21.42
CA GLY A 345 12.12 7.34 -21.39
C GLY A 345 12.77 7.21 -22.77
N PHE A 346 12.47 6.13 -23.51
CA PHE A 346 12.92 5.93 -24.89
C PHE A 346 12.53 7.12 -25.79
N LEU A 347 11.25 7.48 -25.81
CA LEU A 347 10.76 8.60 -26.62
C LEU A 347 11.40 9.95 -26.24
N PHE A 348 11.59 10.16 -24.93
CA PHE A 348 12.25 11.36 -24.43
C PHE A 348 13.72 11.39 -24.85
N GLY A 349 14.46 10.29 -24.66
CA GLY A 349 15.86 10.14 -25.08
C GLY A 349 16.05 10.34 -26.59
N TYR A 350 15.19 9.72 -27.40
CA TYR A 350 15.19 9.92 -28.86
C TYR A 350 14.99 11.40 -29.23
N GLY A 351 14.10 12.10 -28.50
CA GLY A 351 13.94 13.55 -28.69
C GLY A 351 15.21 14.35 -28.37
N VAL A 352 15.92 13.97 -27.29
CA VAL A 352 17.19 14.60 -26.88
C VAL A 352 18.29 14.30 -27.90
N GLU A 353 18.42 13.04 -28.34
CA GLU A 353 19.41 12.65 -29.37
C GLU A 353 19.29 13.50 -30.63
N ASN A 354 18.06 13.65 -31.14
CA ASN A 354 17.79 14.43 -32.35
C ASN A 354 18.00 15.94 -32.15
N LEU A 355 17.60 16.48 -30.98
CA LEU A 355 17.73 17.91 -30.69
C LEU A 355 19.19 18.36 -30.62
N PHE A 356 20.06 17.51 -30.08
CA PHE A 356 21.48 17.81 -29.89
C PHE A 356 22.40 17.15 -30.94
N PHE A 357 21.83 16.47 -31.96
CA PHE A 357 22.57 15.76 -33.02
C PHE A 357 23.53 14.68 -32.49
N ILE A 358 23.23 14.11 -31.32
CA ILE A 358 24.07 13.11 -30.63
C ILE A 358 24.00 11.75 -31.34
N ASP A 359 22.90 11.47 -32.02
CA ASP A 359 22.66 10.23 -32.77
C ASP A 359 23.75 9.91 -33.81
N LEU A 360 24.46 10.93 -34.30
CA LEU A 360 25.60 10.77 -35.19
C LEU A 360 26.83 10.12 -34.55
N ILE A 361 26.95 10.20 -33.21
CA ILE A 361 28.12 9.74 -32.45
C ILE A 361 27.79 8.48 -31.66
N TYR A 362 26.60 8.43 -31.05
CA TYR A 362 26.14 7.38 -30.14
C TYR A 362 24.70 6.94 -30.50
N PRO A 363 24.47 6.25 -31.62
CA PRO A 363 23.13 5.92 -32.12
C PRO A 363 22.38 5.00 -31.15
N GLY A 364 21.27 5.50 -30.57
CA GLY A 364 20.38 4.76 -29.68
C GLY A 364 20.88 4.53 -28.25
N GLU A 365 22.14 4.82 -27.91
CA GLU A 365 22.69 4.58 -26.58
C GLU A 365 22.08 5.51 -25.53
N LEU A 366 21.81 6.75 -25.92
CA LEU A 366 21.20 7.73 -25.03
C LEU A 366 19.72 7.39 -24.78
N SER A 367 18.99 6.98 -25.81
CA SER A 367 17.60 6.52 -25.68
C SER A 367 17.49 5.33 -24.73
N THR A 368 18.45 4.41 -24.73
CA THR A 368 18.56 3.30 -23.76
C THR A 368 18.73 3.83 -22.33
N SER A 369 19.66 4.79 -22.14
CA SER A 369 19.92 5.38 -20.81
C SER A 369 18.69 6.09 -20.25
N TYR A 370 17.98 6.85 -21.09
CA TYR A 370 16.70 7.48 -20.68
C TYR A 370 15.59 6.47 -20.43
N SER A 371 15.56 5.33 -21.15
CA SER A 371 14.62 4.23 -20.90
C SER A 371 14.82 3.64 -19.50
N ILE A 372 16.08 3.37 -19.12
CA ILE A 372 16.44 2.82 -17.80
C ILE A 372 15.97 3.78 -16.69
N VAL A 373 16.28 5.07 -16.81
CA VAL A 373 15.88 6.08 -15.81
C VAL A 373 14.36 6.24 -15.79
N GLY A 374 13.73 6.19 -16.95
CA GLY A 374 12.28 6.28 -17.09
C GLY A 374 11.54 5.17 -16.36
N MET A 375 12.05 3.92 -16.41
CA MET A 375 11.48 2.76 -15.69
C MET A 375 11.35 3.06 -14.19
N GLY A 376 12.45 3.45 -13.55
CA GLY A 376 12.46 3.76 -12.12
C GLY A 376 11.60 4.97 -11.77
N THR A 377 11.65 6.01 -12.60
CA THR A 377 10.90 7.24 -12.35
C THR A 377 9.39 7.04 -12.37
N PHE A 378 8.87 6.30 -13.37
CA PHE A 378 7.43 6.04 -13.47
C PHE A 378 6.92 5.18 -12.31
N LEU A 379 7.70 4.15 -11.96
CA LEU A 379 7.41 3.30 -10.83
C LEU A 379 7.38 4.08 -9.52
N ALA A 380 8.43 4.90 -9.26
CA ALA A 380 8.52 5.76 -8.09
C ALA A 380 7.32 6.72 -7.97
N ALA A 381 6.93 7.34 -9.08
CA ALA A 381 5.81 8.27 -9.11
C ALA A 381 4.49 7.60 -8.71
N MET A 382 4.14 6.45 -9.31
CA MET A 382 2.88 5.77 -9.04
C MET A 382 2.81 5.16 -7.64
N THR A 383 3.89 4.50 -7.21
CA THR A 383 3.91 3.79 -5.93
C THR A 383 4.21 4.70 -4.75
N GLN A 384 4.74 5.90 -4.99
CA GLN A 384 5.28 6.82 -3.97
C GLN A 384 6.40 6.17 -3.13
N ALA A 385 7.18 5.29 -3.79
CA ALA A 385 8.27 4.50 -3.23
C ALA A 385 9.59 4.75 -4.00
N PRO A 386 10.22 5.91 -3.83
CA PRO A 386 11.41 6.28 -4.59
C PRO A 386 12.62 5.39 -4.28
N LEU A 387 12.86 5.01 -3.02
CA LEU A 387 14.00 4.16 -2.67
C LEU A 387 13.88 2.77 -3.30
N THR A 388 12.71 2.16 -3.19
CA THR A 388 12.42 0.88 -3.84
C THR A 388 12.67 0.96 -5.34
N SER A 389 12.24 2.03 -6.00
CA SER A 389 12.36 2.19 -7.45
C SER A 389 13.81 2.43 -7.91
N ILE A 390 14.60 3.18 -7.13
CA ILE A 390 16.01 3.42 -7.40
C ILE A 390 16.79 2.10 -7.35
N PHE A 391 16.64 1.34 -6.25
CA PHE A 391 17.33 0.07 -6.09
C PHE A 391 16.81 -1.00 -7.03
N PHE A 392 15.51 -0.99 -7.34
CA PHE A 392 14.91 -1.86 -8.35
C PHE A 392 15.57 -1.65 -9.73
N THR A 393 15.69 -0.40 -10.17
CA THR A 393 16.34 -0.09 -11.44
C THR A 393 17.81 -0.51 -11.42
N PHE A 394 18.52 -0.26 -10.33
CA PHE A 394 19.90 -0.68 -10.16
C PHE A 394 20.08 -2.20 -10.20
N GLU A 395 19.29 -2.95 -9.43
CA GLU A 395 19.42 -4.42 -9.38
C GLU A 395 19.01 -5.09 -10.70
N LEU A 396 18.01 -4.55 -11.41
CA LEU A 396 17.58 -5.09 -12.70
C LEU A 396 18.58 -4.84 -13.83
N THR A 397 19.18 -3.66 -13.84
CA THR A 397 20.08 -3.24 -14.93
C THR A 397 21.55 -3.44 -14.59
N GLN A 398 21.88 -3.66 -13.32
CA GLN A 398 23.24 -3.77 -12.77
C GLN A 398 24.14 -2.56 -13.11
N THR A 399 23.54 -1.41 -13.37
CA THR A 399 24.22 -0.21 -13.83
C THR A 399 24.26 0.85 -12.74
N TYR A 400 25.40 0.95 -12.04
CA TYR A 400 25.56 1.92 -10.95
C TYR A 400 25.45 3.38 -11.42
N GLN A 401 25.91 3.66 -12.63
CA GLN A 401 25.88 5.02 -13.20
C GLN A 401 24.46 5.57 -13.36
N ALA A 402 23.45 4.71 -13.49
CA ALA A 402 22.05 5.11 -13.57
C ALA A 402 21.47 5.61 -12.23
N VAL A 403 22.10 5.28 -11.10
CA VAL A 403 21.55 5.56 -9.76
C VAL A 403 21.29 7.05 -9.56
N LEU A 404 22.26 7.92 -9.87
CA LEU A 404 22.11 9.36 -9.67
C LEU A 404 21.05 10.00 -10.59
N PRO A 405 21.00 9.72 -11.89
CA PRO A 405 19.89 10.14 -12.77
C PRO A 405 18.52 9.65 -12.28
N VAL A 406 18.42 8.38 -11.89
CA VAL A 406 17.15 7.81 -11.35
C VAL A 406 16.73 8.51 -10.06
N MET A 407 17.67 8.81 -9.15
CA MET A 407 17.37 9.56 -7.91
C MET A 407 16.72 10.91 -8.21
N ILE A 408 17.36 11.71 -9.07
CA ILE A 408 16.87 13.07 -9.40
C ILE A 408 15.52 13.01 -10.09
N SER A 409 15.41 12.17 -11.13
CA SER A 409 14.19 12.05 -11.92
C SER A 409 13.03 11.48 -11.08
N SER A 410 13.28 10.47 -10.24
CA SER A 410 12.27 9.85 -9.39
C SER A 410 11.73 10.79 -8.32
N VAL A 411 12.58 11.59 -7.67
CA VAL A 411 12.14 12.55 -6.66
C VAL A 411 11.23 13.62 -7.30
N ILE A 412 11.59 14.12 -8.48
CA ILE A 412 10.78 15.11 -9.20
C ILE A 412 9.47 14.47 -9.67
N GLY A 413 9.53 13.29 -10.32
CA GLY A 413 8.35 12.58 -10.81
C GLY A 413 7.37 12.25 -9.68
N THR A 414 7.87 11.76 -8.54
CA THR A 414 7.08 11.48 -7.34
C THR A 414 6.43 12.74 -6.78
N SER A 415 7.17 13.87 -6.75
CA SER A 415 6.65 15.15 -6.26
C SER A 415 5.53 15.70 -7.15
N ILE A 416 5.71 15.67 -8.48
CA ILE A 416 4.68 16.09 -9.45
C ILE A 416 3.43 15.21 -9.34
N TYR A 417 3.60 13.90 -9.30
CA TYR A 417 2.48 12.97 -9.13
C TYR A 417 1.72 13.24 -7.82
N ARG A 418 2.46 13.46 -6.71
CA ARG A 418 1.87 13.77 -5.41
C ARG A 418 1.09 15.08 -5.40
N LEU A 419 1.57 16.11 -6.11
CA LEU A 419 0.85 17.38 -6.27
C LEU A 419 -0.48 17.20 -7.02
N ILE A 420 -0.54 16.30 -8.02
CA ILE A 420 -1.71 16.14 -8.89
C ILE A 420 -2.72 15.12 -8.32
N ILE A 421 -2.23 14.00 -7.78
CA ILE A 421 -3.04 12.87 -7.30
C ILE A 421 -3.18 12.88 -5.77
N GLY A 422 -2.14 13.32 -5.05
CA GLY A 422 -2.12 13.46 -3.60
C GLY A 422 -1.71 12.20 -2.83
N ARG A 423 -1.71 11.02 -3.45
CA ARG A 423 -1.46 9.71 -2.80
C ARG A 423 -0.98 8.66 -3.79
N SER A 424 -0.44 7.51 -3.33
CA SER A 424 -0.07 6.41 -4.21
C SER A 424 -1.29 5.80 -4.92
N PHE A 425 -1.05 5.05 -6.00
CA PHE A 425 -2.10 4.36 -6.75
C PHE A 425 -2.90 3.41 -5.84
N GLU A 426 -2.23 2.63 -5.00
CA GLU A 426 -2.86 1.74 -4.02
C GLU A 426 -3.74 2.49 -3.03
N SER A 427 -3.26 3.64 -2.56
CA SER A 427 -4.01 4.50 -1.63
C SER A 427 -5.24 5.16 -2.27
N CYS A 428 -5.25 5.32 -3.61
CA CYS A 428 -6.45 5.76 -4.32
C CYS A 428 -7.58 4.72 -4.25
N TYR A 429 -7.25 3.43 -4.38
CA TYR A 429 -8.22 2.34 -4.20
C TYR A 429 -8.76 2.27 -2.78
N LEU A 430 -7.89 2.38 -1.77
CA LEU A 430 -8.32 2.40 -0.37
C LEU A 430 -9.29 3.54 -0.07
N LYS A 431 -9.02 4.72 -0.63
CA LYS A 431 -9.97 5.86 -0.53
C LYS A 431 -11.29 5.56 -1.21
N LYS A 432 -11.29 4.91 -2.38
CA LYS A 432 -12.52 4.52 -3.10
C LYS A 432 -13.38 3.57 -2.25
N GLU A 433 -12.74 2.70 -1.47
CA GLU A 433 -13.41 1.79 -0.53
C GLU A 433 -13.69 2.41 0.86
N ASN A 434 -13.47 3.73 1.03
CA ASN A 434 -13.57 4.47 2.29
C ASN A 434 -12.68 3.91 3.42
N ILE A 435 -11.53 3.35 3.06
CA ILE A 435 -10.53 2.84 3.99
C ILE A 435 -9.42 3.89 4.13
N GLU A 436 -9.30 4.50 5.29
CA GLU A 436 -8.18 5.39 5.61
C GLU A 436 -7.05 4.57 6.24
N ILE A 437 -5.88 4.51 5.59
CA ILE A 437 -4.68 3.97 6.22
C ILE A 437 -4.08 5.05 7.11
N VAL A 438 -4.14 4.82 8.39
CA VAL A 438 -3.50 5.66 9.39
C VAL A 438 -2.00 5.34 9.39
N GLN A 439 -1.18 6.31 9.03
CA GLN A 439 0.25 6.12 8.72
C GLN A 439 1.15 5.90 9.95
N ASN A 440 0.67 6.15 11.18
CA ASN A 440 1.43 6.00 12.42
C ASN A 440 0.79 4.94 13.33
N GLU A 441 1.62 4.14 14.00
CA GLU A 441 1.18 3.14 14.99
C GLU A 441 0.35 3.79 16.11
N GLU A 442 0.79 4.95 16.58
CA GLU A 442 0.06 5.77 17.56
C GLU A 442 -1.34 6.16 17.06
N SER A 443 -1.42 6.63 15.82
CA SER A 443 -2.69 7.02 15.21
C SER A 443 -3.59 5.80 14.93
N ASN A 444 -3.02 4.63 14.67
CA ASN A 444 -3.77 3.39 14.47
C ASN A 444 -4.37 2.89 15.80
N ILE A 445 -3.61 2.91 16.89
CA ILE A 445 -4.10 2.60 18.23
C ILE A 445 -5.25 3.54 18.59
N LEU A 446 -5.06 4.84 18.38
CA LEU A 446 -6.08 5.86 18.70
C LEU A 446 -7.33 5.76 17.83
N SER A 447 -7.21 5.31 16.56
CA SER A 447 -8.37 5.10 15.69
C SER A 447 -9.23 3.90 16.09
N ASN A 448 -8.64 2.92 16.75
CA ASN A 448 -9.32 1.70 17.21
C ASN A 448 -9.97 1.86 18.59
N ILE A 449 -9.62 2.88 19.37
CA ILE A 449 -10.21 3.17 20.69
C ILE A 449 -11.41 4.09 20.48
N LYS A 450 -12.61 3.63 20.80
CA LYS A 450 -13.82 4.44 20.77
C LYS A 450 -14.01 5.18 22.11
N VAL A 451 -14.67 6.33 22.04
CA VAL A 451 -15.05 7.08 23.24
C VAL A 451 -15.88 6.22 24.20
N SER A 452 -16.81 5.40 23.67
CA SER A 452 -17.63 4.46 24.45
C SER A 452 -16.84 3.49 25.33
N ASP A 453 -15.60 3.15 24.92
CA ASP A 453 -14.76 2.15 25.60
C ASP A 453 -14.06 2.73 26.84
N ILE A 454 -13.92 4.07 26.89
CA ILE A 454 -13.14 4.77 27.91
C ILE A 454 -13.89 5.86 28.66
N MET A 455 -15.08 6.28 28.14
CA MET A 455 -15.89 7.28 28.82
C MET A 455 -16.38 6.80 30.19
N ARG A 456 -16.46 7.71 31.15
CA ARG A 456 -17.11 7.45 32.42
C ARG A 456 -18.59 7.75 32.29
N LYS A 457 -19.43 6.81 32.73
CA LYS A 457 -20.91 6.97 32.72
C LYS A 457 -21.45 7.66 33.95
N ASP A 458 -20.71 7.63 35.08
CA ASP A 458 -21.06 8.32 36.30
C ASP A 458 -20.67 9.78 36.19
N VAL A 459 -21.60 10.59 35.71
CA VAL A 459 -21.38 12.03 35.47
C VAL A 459 -21.90 12.82 36.64
N VAL A 460 -21.01 13.56 37.29
CA VAL A 460 -21.41 14.56 38.30
C VAL A 460 -21.67 15.86 37.56
N THR A 461 -22.94 16.27 37.49
CA THR A 461 -23.40 17.51 36.85
C THR A 461 -23.78 18.54 37.89
N ILE A 462 -23.67 19.82 37.53
CA ILE A 462 -24.05 20.94 38.36
C ILE A 462 -25.24 21.68 37.69
N PRO A 463 -26.35 21.96 38.41
CA PRO A 463 -27.42 22.79 37.88
C PRO A 463 -26.91 24.20 37.53
N GLU A 464 -27.23 24.71 36.35
CA GLU A 464 -26.75 26.03 35.89
C GLU A 464 -27.18 27.19 36.80
N LYS A 465 -28.30 27.05 37.52
CA LYS A 465 -28.83 28.03 38.46
C LYS A 465 -28.30 27.87 39.90
N MET A 466 -27.40 26.93 40.15
CA MET A 466 -26.78 26.77 41.48
C MET A 466 -25.95 28.01 41.81
N THR A 467 -26.12 28.56 43.03
CA THR A 467 -25.32 29.71 43.49
C THR A 467 -23.88 29.31 43.80
N LEU A 468 -22.95 30.25 43.67
CA LEU A 468 -21.55 30.04 44.00
C LEU A 468 -21.34 29.54 45.44
N GLY A 469 -22.13 30.03 46.39
CA GLY A 469 -22.08 29.59 47.78
C GLY A 469 -22.37 28.10 47.92
N LYS A 470 -23.47 27.61 47.35
CA LYS A 470 -23.81 26.17 47.34
C LYS A 470 -22.79 25.32 46.60
N PHE A 471 -22.21 25.84 45.53
CA PHE A 471 -21.18 25.15 44.81
C PHE A 471 -19.89 25.00 45.63
N ILE A 472 -19.50 26.05 46.39
CA ILE A 472 -18.34 26.00 47.31
C ILE A 472 -18.56 24.96 48.42
N GLU A 473 -19.76 24.84 48.95
CA GLU A 473 -20.13 23.80 49.93
C GLU A 473 -20.08 22.40 49.35
N PHE A 474 -20.37 22.26 48.06
CA PHE A 474 -20.31 20.99 47.36
C PHE A 474 -18.87 20.55 47.05
N LEU A 475 -17.93 21.46 46.73
CA LEU A 475 -16.56 21.15 46.32
C LEU A 475 -15.80 20.18 47.25
N PRO A 476 -15.86 20.26 48.58
CA PRO A 476 -15.17 19.31 49.45
C PRO A 476 -15.67 17.87 49.35
N THR A 477 -16.84 17.64 48.76
CA THR A 477 -17.46 16.30 48.63
C THR A 477 -16.92 15.53 47.41
N THR A 478 -16.15 16.19 46.52
CA THR A 478 -15.65 15.61 45.26
C THR A 478 -14.18 15.94 45.06
N GLN A 479 -13.50 15.07 44.29
CA GLN A 479 -12.12 15.31 43.83
C GLN A 479 -12.06 15.82 42.37
N LEU A 480 -13.22 16.07 41.77
CA LEU A 480 -13.27 16.55 40.39
C LEU A 480 -12.93 18.03 40.32
N THR A 481 -12.28 18.43 39.25
CA THR A 481 -11.85 19.82 39.00
C THR A 481 -12.65 20.52 37.91
N THR A 482 -13.50 19.77 37.21
CA THR A 482 -14.28 20.25 36.07
C THR A 482 -15.66 19.58 36.10
N PHE A 483 -16.70 20.33 35.87
CA PHE A 483 -18.08 19.87 35.97
C PHE A 483 -18.91 20.38 34.78
N PRO A 484 -19.67 19.49 34.10
CA PRO A 484 -20.70 19.90 33.16
C PRO A 484 -21.86 20.56 33.88
N LEU A 485 -22.37 21.65 33.31
CA LEU A 485 -23.60 22.30 33.77
C LEU A 485 -24.80 21.80 32.98
N ILE A 486 -25.92 21.62 33.69
CA ILE A 486 -27.19 21.20 33.08
C ILE A 486 -28.28 22.25 33.33
N ASP A 487 -29.15 22.39 32.34
CA ASP A 487 -30.36 23.19 32.43
C ASP A 487 -31.52 22.44 33.16
N GLU A 488 -32.71 23.00 33.18
CA GLU A 488 -33.90 22.40 33.81
C GLU A 488 -34.42 21.15 33.07
N ASP A 489 -34.03 20.96 31.80
CA ASP A 489 -34.39 19.82 30.95
C ASP A 489 -33.29 18.75 30.91
N ASP A 490 -32.29 18.82 31.82
CA ASP A 490 -31.09 17.95 31.86
C ASP A 490 -30.21 18.02 30.61
N ASN A 491 -30.22 19.12 29.86
CA ASN A 491 -29.34 19.34 28.73
C ASN A 491 -28.08 20.08 29.16
N LEU A 492 -26.98 19.82 28.47
CA LEU A 492 -25.71 20.50 28.65
C LEU A 492 -25.84 22.00 28.33
N SER A 493 -25.65 22.86 29.32
CA SER A 493 -25.68 24.32 29.17
C SER A 493 -24.29 24.96 29.21
N GLY A 494 -23.28 24.27 29.73
CA GLY A 494 -21.91 24.75 29.82
C GLY A 494 -20.98 23.80 30.54
N ILE A 495 -19.74 24.22 30.72
CA ILE A 495 -18.74 23.52 31.55
C ILE A 495 -18.06 24.52 32.49
N ILE A 496 -17.79 24.13 33.72
CA ILE A 496 -17.08 24.95 34.68
C ILE A 496 -15.86 24.22 35.23
N SER A 497 -14.73 24.89 35.26
CA SER A 497 -13.45 24.39 35.77
C SER A 497 -12.94 25.21 36.94
N VAL A 498 -11.94 24.69 37.67
CA VAL A 498 -11.30 25.43 38.78
C VAL A 498 -10.85 26.83 38.36
N GLN A 499 -10.41 27.00 37.12
CA GLN A 499 -9.92 28.29 36.63
C GLN A 499 -11.03 29.35 36.55
N ASP A 500 -12.26 28.93 36.32
CA ASP A 500 -13.40 29.81 36.10
C ASP A 500 -13.93 30.39 37.42
N TYR A 501 -13.91 29.61 38.50
CA TYR A 501 -14.48 30.03 39.78
C TYR A 501 -13.46 30.44 40.84
N ARG A 502 -12.18 30.05 40.75
CA ARG A 502 -11.15 30.28 41.78
C ARG A 502 -10.98 31.75 42.18
N GLY A 503 -11.18 32.68 41.23
CA GLY A 503 -11.09 34.12 41.48
C GLY A 503 -12.23 34.67 42.31
N TRP A 504 -13.35 33.96 42.38
CA TRP A 504 -14.59 34.41 43.01
C TRP A 504 -14.86 33.76 44.38
N VAL A 505 -14.10 32.72 44.74
CA VAL A 505 -14.30 31.95 45.98
C VAL A 505 -14.17 32.80 47.25
N LEU A 506 -13.35 33.87 47.22
CA LEU A 506 -13.07 34.73 48.35
C LEU A 506 -14.04 35.94 48.47
N GLU A 507 -14.90 36.16 47.47
CA GLU A 507 -15.84 37.29 47.40
C GLU A 507 -17.14 36.96 48.15
N GLU A 508 -17.16 37.18 49.45
CA GLU A 508 -18.28 36.81 50.35
C GLU A 508 -19.62 37.38 49.88
N ASP A 509 -19.66 38.68 49.50
CA ASP A 509 -20.86 39.37 49.11
C ASP A 509 -21.51 38.85 47.81
N LEU A 510 -20.77 38.15 46.99
CA LEU A 510 -21.22 37.66 45.69
C LEU A 510 -21.62 36.17 45.68
N LYS A 511 -21.39 35.44 46.76
CA LYS A 511 -21.65 34.00 46.85
C LYS A 511 -23.11 33.61 46.60
N GLU A 512 -24.06 34.45 47.02
CA GLU A 512 -25.49 34.18 46.83
C GLU A 512 -26.06 34.79 45.55
N VAL A 513 -25.30 35.65 44.86
CA VAL A 513 -25.76 36.39 43.68
C VAL A 513 -25.28 35.71 42.39
N ILE A 514 -24.02 35.27 42.37
CA ILE A 514 -23.44 34.63 41.21
C ILE A 514 -23.97 33.19 41.07
N ILE A 515 -24.49 32.86 39.92
CA ILE A 515 -24.86 31.48 39.55
C ILE A 515 -23.78 30.84 38.69
N MET A 516 -23.74 29.50 38.66
CA MET A 516 -22.72 28.75 37.94
C MET A 516 -22.70 29.04 36.43
N LYS A 517 -23.85 29.36 35.84
CA LYS A 517 -23.98 29.78 34.45
C LYS A 517 -23.18 31.02 34.10
N ASP A 518 -23.07 31.98 35.03
CA ASP A 518 -22.37 33.25 34.82
C ASP A 518 -20.85 33.07 34.70
N LEU A 519 -20.33 32.02 35.33
CA LEU A 519 -18.90 31.69 35.37
C LEU A 519 -18.50 30.64 34.35
N ALA A 520 -19.44 29.87 33.82
CA ALA A 520 -19.18 28.74 32.96
C ALA A 520 -18.84 29.13 31.53
N SER A 521 -18.04 28.33 30.89
CA SER A 521 -17.86 28.37 29.45
C SER A 521 -19.06 27.74 28.74
N THR A 522 -19.75 28.53 27.91
CA THR A 522 -20.93 28.07 27.14
C THR A 522 -20.57 27.50 25.79
N GLN A 523 -19.35 27.78 25.28
CA GLN A 523 -18.82 27.13 24.05
C GLN A 523 -18.09 25.86 24.44
N VAL A 524 -18.81 24.73 24.45
CA VAL A 524 -18.31 23.44 24.89
C VAL A 524 -18.17 22.51 23.67
N ASN A 525 -16.96 22.03 23.42
CA ASN A 525 -16.75 20.94 22.50
C ASN A 525 -17.32 19.66 23.11
N THR A 526 -18.18 18.99 22.37
CA THR A 526 -18.78 17.71 22.77
C THR A 526 -18.35 16.61 21.83
N VAL A 527 -18.32 15.38 22.32
CA VAL A 527 -17.99 14.17 21.56
C VAL A 527 -19.11 13.15 21.68
N THR A 528 -19.16 12.19 20.74
CA THR A 528 -20.15 11.10 20.78
C THR A 528 -19.49 9.77 21.14
N PRO A 529 -20.24 8.77 21.65
CA PRO A 529 -19.70 7.46 22.02
C PRO A 529 -19.04 6.70 20.87
N GLU A 530 -19.47 6.95 19.61
CA GLU A 530 -19.00 6.25 18.42
C GLU A 530 -17.71 6.84 17.82
N GLU A 531 -17.36 8.08 18.21
CA GLU A 531 -16.14 8.73 17.73
C GLU A 531 -14.88 7.98 18.17
N SER A 532 -13.86 7.96 17.29
CA SER A 532 -12.55 7.43 17.63
C SER A 532 -11.71 8.43 18.42
N MET A 533 -10.81 7.94 19.26
CA MET A 533 -9.88 8.82 19.99
C MET A 533 -8.99 9.66 19.06
N LEU A 534 -8.71 9.17 17.86
CA LEU A 534 -7.97 9.93 16.85
C LEU A 534 -8.75 11.18 16.38
N GLU A 535 -10.05 11.05 16.18
CA GLU A 535 -10.93 12.18 15.80
C GLU A 535 -11.06 13.16 16.97
N VAL A 536 -11.31 12.64 18.16
CA VAL A 536 -11.43 13.45 19.37
C VAL A 536 -10.18 14.30 19.62
N LEU A 537 -8.97 13.72 19.48
CA LEU A 537 -7.72 14.44 19.71
C LEU A 537 -7.47 15.58 18.71
N LYS A 538 -8.00 15.51 17.49
CA LYS A 538 -7.91 16.60 16.50
C LYS A 538 -8.65 17.87 16.95
N HIS A 539 -9.65 17.71 17.79
CA HIS A 539 -10.54 18.80 18.26
C HIS A 539 -10.41 19.08 19.76
N TRP A 540 -9.51 18.36 20.46
CA TRP A 540 -9.30 18.55 21.90
C TRP A 540 -8.28 19.66 22.17
N ASP A 541 -8.68 20.90 21.92
CA ASP A 541 -7.76 22.04 22.03
C ASP A 541 -7.51 22.47 23.49
N LYS A 542 -8.56 22.50 24.32
CA LYS A 542 -8.50 23.03 25.70
C LYS A 542 -9.31 22.16 26.67
N GLY A 543 -8.91 22.19 27.94
CA GLY A 543 -9.61 21.53 29.04
C GLY A 543 -9.16 20.09 29.30
N ASP A 544 -9.42 19.60 30.50
CA ASP A 544 -9.03 18.26 30.96
C ASP A 544 -10.14 17.23 30.74
N MET A 545 -11.32 17.67 30.30
CA MET A 545 -12.52 16.86 30.17
C MET A 545 -13.39 17.34 29.01
N LEU A 546 -14.01 16.39 28.30
CA LEU A 546 -15.01 16.60 27.26
C LEU A 546 -16.32 15.91 27.66
N PRO A 547 -17.48 16.61 27.62
CA PRO A 547 -18.79 15.97 27.76
C PRO A 547 -19.08 15.06 26.56
N VAL A 548 -19.58 13.86 26.84
CA VAL A 548 -20.04 12.92 25.83
C VAL A 548 -21.55 13.01 25.70
N VAL A 549 -22.03 13.32 24.49
CA VAL A 549 -23.46 13.49 24.18
C VAL A 549 -24.00 12.33 23.37
N SER A 550 -25.29 12.07 23.46
CA SER A 550 -25.90 10.89 22.84
C SER A 550 -25.76 10.84 21.31
N LYS A 551 -25.76 11.98 20.63
CA LYS A 551 -25.63 12.16 19.17
C LYS A 551 -25.03 13.53 18.87
N THR A 552 -24.40 13.69 17.72
CA THR A 552 -23.92 14.99 17.23
C THR A 552 -25.06 16.01 17.22
N GLY A 553 -24.86 17.16 17.87
CA GLY A 553 -25.87 18.19 17.99
C GLY A 553 -26.92 17.98 19.11
N SER A 554 -26.86 16.85 19.85
CA SER A 554 -27.65 16.63 21.06
C SER A 554 -27.00 17.35 22.23
N LEU A 555 -27.82 17.87 23.15
CA LEU A 555 -27.33 18.45 24.41
C LEU A 555 -27.44 17.47 25.59
N LYS A 556 -27.92 16.22 25.36
CA LYS A 556 -28.13 15.23 26.40
C LYS A 556 -26.82 14.49 26.71
N ILE A 557 -26.31 14.68 27.93
CA ILE A 557 -25.06 14.08 28.40
C ILE A 557 -25.28 12.58 28.68
N VAL A 558 -24.38 11.72 28.14
CA VAL A 558 -24.37 10.28 28.39
C VAL A 558 -23.07 9.81 29.06
N GLY A 559 -22.07 10.66 29.16
CA GLY A 559 -20.81 10.38 29.81
C GLY A 559 -19.87 11.56 29.80
N ILE A 560 -18.68 11.35 30.34
CA ILE A 560 -17.55 12.29 30.29
C ILE A 560 -16.29 11.54 29.89
N LEU A 561 -15.45 12.22 29.12
CA LEU A 561 -14.16 11.76 28.69
C LEU A 561 -13.07 12.62 29.28
N ALA A 562 -12.27 12.08 30.21
CA ALA A 562 -11.13 12.80 30.77
C ALA A 562 -9.83 12.49 30.02
N ARG A 563 -8.96 13.49 29.85
CA ARG A 563 -7.67 13.36 29.18
C ARG A 563 -6.79 12.27 29.80
N ARG A 564 -6.87 12.11 31.12
CA ARG A 564 -6.16 11.05 31.84
C ARG A 564 -6.65 9.66 31.45
N ASP A 565 -7.96 9.46 31.27
CA ASP A 565 -8.53 8.14 30.92
C ASP A 565 -8.15 7.77 29.48
N ALA A 566 -8.13 8.75 28.58
CA ALA A 566 -7.63 8.58 27.22
C ALA A 566 -6.16 8.13 27.18
N LEU A 567 -5.32 8.76 28.02
CA LEU A 567 -3.89 8.39 28.11
C LEU A 567 -3.68 6.98 28.70
N ILE A 568 -4.48 6.61 29.71
CA ILE A 568 -4.43 5.28 30.31
C ILE A 568 -4.86 4.21 29.29
N ALA A 569 -5.93 4.45 28.53
CA ALA A 569 -6.41 3.54 27.49
C ALA A 569 -5.38 3.38 26.37
N TYR A 570 -4.76 4.47 25.94
CA TYR A 570 -3.68 4.46 24.97
C TYR A 570 -2.47 3.65 25.44
N ASN A 571 -1.98 3.89 26.67
CA ASN A 571 -0.85 3.14 27.23
C ASN A 571 -1.17 1.66 27.43
N LYS A 572 -2.41 1.33 27.78
CA LYS A 572 -2.87 -0.06 27.88
C LYS A 572 -2.87 -0.73 26.52
N ALA A 573 -3.41 -0.10 25.49
CA ALA A 573 -3.43 -0.63 24.13
C ALA A 573 -2.01 -0.81 23.56
N LEU A 574 -1.08 0.12 23.86
CA LEU A 574 0.35 0.02 23.53
C LEU A 574 1.00 -1.21 24.18
N ASN A 575 0.68 -1.49 25.44
CA ASN A 575 1.22 -2.64 26.17
C ASN A 575 0.59 -3.96 25.71
N ASP A 576 -0.70 -3.98 25.36
CA ASP A 576 -1.39 -5.15 24.83
C ASP A 576 -0.89 -5.51 23.42
N ASP A 577 -0.47 -4.52 22.59
CA ASP A 577 0.21 -4.75 21.31
C ASP A 577 1.69 -5.20 21.49
N THR A 578 2.30 -4.92 22.65
CA THR A 578 3.69 -5.31 22.96
C THR A 578 3.80 -6.60 23.79
N SER A 579 2.72 -7.13 24.34
CA SER A 579 2.64 -8.36 25.11
C SER A 579 2.12 -9.56 24.30
#